data_3bebdcc3c183ae6eb3d1cf151a8d3a25
#
_entry.id   3bebdcc3c183ae6eb3d1cf151a8d3a25
#
_cell.length_a   1.000
_cell.length_b   1.000
_cell.length_c   1.000
_cell.angle_alpha   90.00
_cell.angle_beta   90.00
_cell.angle_gamma   90.00
#
_symmetry.space_group_name_H-M   'P 1'
#
loop_
_entity.id
_entity.type
_entity.pdbx_description
1 polymer ?
#
loop_
_entity_poly.entity_id
_entity_poly.type
_entity_poly.pdbx_seq_one_letter_code
_entity_poly.pdbx_strand_id
1 'polypeptide(L)'
;PALEENNIVLMQGFIGATDENESTTLGREGSDYTAAVFANMLDAENVTIWKDVESVMNADPKQFTDAIPIAELNYKETVEMAYYGAQVIHPKTIKPLQNKNIPLIVKCFIDPTLPGTLVHNNPIQNLPPIIVLKEKQVMLKVTTKDFSFVGDHEVRRLYQLFEALHLKPNLTQIGAINFTCVLDYWPEKIEKLALKASEFLNVEVTKDLSLLTIRHYTKEKFEELTNKKTII
;
A
#
# COMPACT_ATOMS: atom_id res chain seq x y z
N PRO A 1 18.03 -31.75 8.12
CA PRO A 1 18.92 -32.51 7.23
C PRO A 1 19.13 -31.85 5.87
N ALA A 2 18.06 -31.33 5.19
CA ALA A 2 18.20 -30.78 3.83
C ALA A 2 18.99 -29.46 3.75
N LEU A 3 19.13 -28.73 4.83
CA LEU A 3 19.88 -27.46 4.91
C LEU A 3 21.26 -27.61 5.54
N GLU A 4 21.62 -28.81 5.92
CA GLU A 4 22.96 -29.14 6.40
C GLU A 4 23.86 -29.33 5.17
N GLU A 5 25.06 -28.77 5.16
CA GLU A 5 26.09 -28.95 4.14
C GLU A 5 25.81 -28.32 2.76
N ASN A 6 25.76 -27.00 2.64
CA ASN A 6 25.80 -26.29 1.34
C ASN A 6 24.78 -26.75 0.27
N ASN A 7 23.62 -27.25 0.69
CA ASN A 7 22.59 -27.69 -0.23
C ASN A 7 21.70 -26.51 -0.70
N ILE A 8 21.38 -26.51 -1.98
CA ILE A 8 20.34 -25.64 -2.52
C ILE A 8 19.01 -26.39 -2.46
N VAL A 9 18.05 -25.84 -1.73
CA VAL A 9 16.71 -26.39 -1.64
C VAL A 9 15.76 -25.57 -2.52
N LEU A 10 15.22 -26.23 -3.55
CA LEU A 10 14.21 -25.63 -4.42
C LEU A 10 12.81 -26.00 -3.91
N MET A 11 11.96 -24.98 -3.76
CA MET A 11 10.56 -25.16 -3.35
C MET A 11 9.65 -24.17 -4.06
N GLN A 12 8.39 -24.54 -4.17
CA GLN A 12 7.39 -23.65 -4.75
C GLN A 12 6.83 -22.68 -3.71
N GLY A 13 6.51 -21.46 -4.15
CA GLY A 13 5.81 -20.47 -3.37
C GLY A 13 4.33 -20.38 -3.72
N PHE A 14 3.59 -19.42 -3.09
CA PHE A 14 2.20 -19.08 -3.38
C PHE A 14 1.15 -20.09 -2.88
N ILE A 15 1.51 -21.32 -2.64
CA ILE A 15 0.60 -22.40 -2.24
C ILE A 15 0.51 -22.47 -0.71
N GLY A 16 -0.69 -22.67 -0.21
CA GLY A 16 -1.02 -22.98 1.17
C GLY A 16 -1.95 -24.19 1.26
N ALA A 17 -2.26 -24.58 2.49
CA ALA A 17 -3.29 -25.59 2.77
C ALA A 17 -4.23 -25.07 3.85
N THR A 18 -5.49 -25.52 3.81
CA THR A 18 -6.45 -25.33 4.89
C THR A 18 -6.18 -26.34 6.01
N ASP A 19 -6.85 -26.18 7.16
CA ASP A 19 -6.78 -27.14 8.27
C ASP A 19 -7.34 -28.52 7.87
N GLU A 20 -8.20 -28.56 6.84
CA GLU A 20 -8.74 -29.79 6.24
C GLU A 20 -7.84 -30.40 5.15
N ASN A 21 -6.60 -29.89 4.99
CA ASN A 21 -5.64 -30.29 3.96
C ASN A 21 -6.09 -30.03 2.52
N GLU A 22 -7.01 -29.10 2.29
CA GLU A 22 -7.34 -28.64 0.95
C GLU A 22 -6.30 -27.62 0.46
N SER A 23 -5.91 -27.75 -0.83
CA SER A 23 -4.96 -26.81 -1.43
C SER A 23 -5.61 -25.46 -1.61
N THR A 24 -4.89 -24.41 -1.20
CA THR A 24 -5.29 -23.01 -1.36
C THR A 24 -4.14 -22.17 -1.83
N THR A 25 -4.37 -20.87 -2.09
CA THR A 25 -3.34 -19.91 -2.46
C THR A 25 -3.18 -18.82 -1.41
N LEU A 26 -1.98 -18.29 -1.30
CA LEU A 26 -1.68 -17.20 -0.36
C LEU A 26 -2.13 -15.82 -0.86
N GLY A 27 -2.78 -15.77 -2.04
CA GLY A 27 -3.29 -14.52 -2.62
C GLY A 27 -2.19 -13.62 -3.18
N ARG A 28 -2.50 -12.34 -3.34
CA ARG A 28 -1.60 -11.37 -3.99
C ARG A 28 -0.20 -11.39 -3.35
N GLU A 29 0.85 -11.45 -4.20
CA GLU A 29 2.26 -11.55 -3.80
C GLU A 29 2.56 -12.71 -2.84
N GLY A 30 1.83 -13.83 -3.02
CA GLY A 30 1.96 -15.01 -2.18
C GLY A 30 3.33 -15.66 -2.23
N SER A 31 4.07 -15.58 -3.35
CA SER A 31 5.43 -16.12 -3.46
C SER A 31 6.42 -15.34 -2.60
N ASP A 32 6.34 -14.00 -2.61
CA ASP A 32 7.16 -13.13 -1.76
C ASP A 32 6.87 -13.41 -0.26
N TYR A 33 5.59 -13.61 0.05
CA TYR A 33 5.17 -13.97 1.40
C TYR A 33 5.69 -15.35 1.83
N THR A 34 5.66 -16.35 0.93
CA THR A 34 6.25 -17.66 1.18
C THR A 34 7.73 -17.54 1.54
N ALA A 35 8.50 -16.78 0.75
CA ALA A 35 9.92 -16.54 1.02
C ALA A 35 10.15 -15.93 2.41
N ALA A 36 9.35 -14.92 2.78
CA ALA A 36 9.44 -14.27 4.08
C ALA A 36 9.08 -15.22 5.25
N VAL A 37 8.08 -16.08 5.09
CA VAL A 37 7.71 -17.08 6.10
C VAL A 37 8.82 -18.10 6.29
N PHE A 38 9.39 -18.64 5.21
CA PHE A 38 10.50 -19.58 5.31
C PHE A 38 11.74 -18.93 5.92
N ALA A 39 12.07 -17.71 5.53
CA ALA A 39 13.18 -16.98 6.14
C ALA A 39 13.00 -16.83 7.66
N ASN A 40 11.79 -16.49 8.09
CA ASN A 40 11.48 -16.41 9.52
C ASN A 40 11.60 -17.77 10.23
N MET A 41 11.10 -18.85 9.60
CA MET A 41 11.16 -20.20 10.21
C MET A 41 12.59 -20.74 10.33
N LEU A 42 13.44 -20.37 9.39
CA LEU A 42 14.82 -20.88 9.26
C LEU A 42 15.86 -19.93 9.86
N ASP A 43 15.44 -18.82 10.47
CA ASP A 43 16.35 -17.77 10.99
C ASP A 43 17.38 -17.34 9.93
N ALA A 44 16.88 -17.08 8.70
CA ALA A 44 17.72 -16.71 7.58
C ALA A 44 18.47 -15.40 7.84
N GLU A 45 19.68 -15.27 7.32
CA GLU A 45 20.48 -14.05 7.42
C GLU A 45 19.87 -12.89 6.62
N ASN A 46 19.23 -13.18 5.50
CA ASN A 46 18.51 -12.22 4.66
C ASN A 46 17.54 -12.92 3.71
N VAL A 47 16.70 -12.13 3.05
CA VAL A 47 15.84 -12.58 1.95
C VAL A 47 16.10 -11.68 0.73
N THR A 48 16.31 -12.27 -0.43
CA THR A 48 16.36 -11.54 -1.70
C THR A 48 15.14 -11.86 -2.52
N ILE A 49 14.37 -10.81 -2.88
CA ILE A 49 13.24 -10.91 -3.81
C ILE A 49 13.68 -10.36 -5.15
N TRP A 50 13.64 -11.20 -6.16
CA TRP A 50 14.01 -10.86 -7.52
C TRP A 50 12.79 -10.37 -8.30
N LYS A 51 12.87 -9.16 -8.83
CA LYS A 51 11.81 -8.50 -9.59
C LYS A 51 12.29 -8.11 -10.99
N ASP A 52 11.37 -7.66 -11.83
CA ASP A 52 11.63 -7.07 -13.15
C ASP A 52 11.94 -5.56 -13.09
N VAL A 53 12.06 -5.01 -11.89
CA VAL A 53 12.40 -3.62 -11.64
C VAL A 53 13.81 -3.50 -11.05
N GLU A 54 14.46 -2.40 -11.34
CA GLU A 54 15.84 -2.13 -10.93
C GLU A 54 16.02 -2.10 -9.40
N SER A 55 15.07 -1.49 -8.73
CA SER A 55 15.03 -1.31 -7.27
C SER A 55 13.65 -0.83 -6.84
N VAL A 56 13.47 -0.54 -5.56
CA VAL A 56 12.35 0.30 -5.12
C VAL A 56 12.61 1.73 -5.54
N MET A 57 11.71 2.30 -6.32
CA MET A 57 11.81 3.68 -6.80
C MET A 57 11.04 4.64 -5.89
N ASN A 58 11.45 5.90 -5.85
CA ASN A 58 10.76 6.95 -5.10
C ASN A 58 9.43 7.40 -5.73
N ALA A 59 9.18 7.01 -6.98
CA ALA A 59 7.93 7.20 -7.71
C ALA A 59 7.76 6.09 -8.76
N ASP A 60 6.55 5.92 -9.31
CA ASP A 60 6.34 5.00 -10.44
C ASP A 60 7.02 5.55 -11.71
N PRO A 61 8.04 4.89 -12.27
CA PRO A 61 8.74 5.37 -13.47
C PRO A 61 7.84 5.50 -14.71
N LYS A 62 6.68 4.83 -14.72
CA LYS A 62 5.69 4.95 -15.80
C LYS A 62 4.94 6.27 -15.76
N GLN A 63 4.86 6.90 -14.59
CA GLN A 63 4.16 8.17 -14.36
C GLN A 63 5.14 9.35 -14.18
N PHE A 64 6.36 9.06 -13.68
CA PHE A 64 7.38 10.06 -13.33
C PHE A 64 8.72 9.65 -13.94
N THR A 65 9.12 10.32 -15.00
CA THR A 65 10.36 10.01 -15.74
C THR A 65 11.62 10.35 -14.97
N ASP A 66 11.52 11.17 -13.93
CA ASP A 66 12.59 11.57 -13.02
C ASP A 66 12.63 10.71 -11.74
N ALA A 67 11.93 9.58 -11.72
CA ALA A 67 11.98 8.64 -10.61
C ALA A 67 13.40 8.12 -10.40
N ILE A 68 13.83 8.08 -9.13
CA ILE A 68 15.17 7.65 -8.72
C ILE A 68 15.11 6.41 -7.83
N PRO A 69 16.12 5.52 -7.92
CA PRO A 69 16.21 4.36 -7.05
C PRO A 69 16.47 4.75 -5.60
N ILE A 70 15.87 4.02 -4.67
CA ILE A 70 16.10 4.15 -3.24
C ILE A 70 17.03 3.02 -2.80
N ALA A 71 18.22 3.35 -2.31
CA ALA A 71 19.21 2.36 -1.89
C ALA A 71 18.78 1.61 -0.62
N GLU A 72 18.21 2.34 0.34
CA GLU A 72 17.82 1.78 1.65
C GLU A 72 16.45 2.29 2.08
N LEU A 73 15.65 1.39 2.66
CA LEU A 73 14.36 1.67 3.29
C LEU A 73 14.26 0.96 4.65
N ASN A 74 13.52 1.53 5.57
CA ASN A 74 13.12 0.77 6.74
C ASN A 74 11.77 0.08 6.51
N TYR A 75 11.46 -0.95 7.32
CA TYR A 75 10.21 -1.71 7.21
C TYR A 75 8.96 -0.82 7.28
N LYS A 76 8.98 0.18 8.19
CA LYS A 76 7.84 1.09 8.37
C LYS A 76 7.59 1.89 7.09
N GLU A 77 8.63 2.46 6.51
CA GLU A 77 8.51 3.25 5.27
C GLU A 77 8.01 2.39 4.11
N THR A 78 8.53 1.15 3.98
CA THR A 78 8.09 0.21 2.95
C THR A 78 6.60 -0.13 3.09
N VAL A 79 6.11 -0.36 4.31
CA VAL A 79 4.69 -0.62 4.57
C VAL A 79 3.83 0.61 4.24
N GLU A 80 4.28 1.80 4.62
CA GLU A 80 3.58 3.05 4.32
C GLU A 80 3.49 3.31 2.80
N MET A 81 4.60 3.15 2.07
CA MET A 81 4.59 3.25 0.62
C MET A 81 3.56 2.31 -0.02
N ALA A 82 3.56 1.05 0.40
CA ALA A 82 2.63 0.05 -0.10
C ALA A 82 1.17 0.37 0.29
N TYR A 83 0.93 0.91 1.47
CA TYR A 83 -0.41 1.32 1.91
C TYR A 83 -0.98 2.40 0.99
N TYR A 84 -0.18 3.39 0.62
CA TYR A 84 -0.59 4.45 -0.29
C TYR A 84 -0.64 4.02 -1.76
N GLY A 85 -0.14 2.83 -2.11
CA GLY A 85 -0.34 2.22 -3.43
C GLY A 85 0.92 1.90 -4.22
N ALA A 86 2.11 2.09 -3.66
CA ALA A 86 3.34 1.60 -4.29
C ALA A 86 3.31 0.07 -4.41
N GLN A 87 3.61 -0.45 -5.61
CA GLN A 87 3.43 -1.87 -5.94
C GLN A 87 4.76 -2.64 -5.95
N VAL A 88 5.58 -2.47 -4.93
CA VAL A 88 6.89 -3.16 -4.90
C VAL A 88 6.89 -4.38 -3.99
N ILE A 89 6.49 -4.21 -2.73
CA ILE A 89 6.44 -5.27 -1.72
C ILE A 89 5.14 -5.15 -0.93
N HIS A 90 4.41 -6.24 -0.82
CA HIS A 90 3.17 -6.23 -0.04
C HIS A 90 3.47 -6.21 1.47
N PRO A 91 2.75 -5.42 2.29
CA PRO A 91 2.97 -5.32 3.73
C PRO A 91 2.99 -6.66 4.47
N LYS A 92 2.23 -7.66 4.02
CA LYS A 92 2.23 -9.01 4.62
C LYS A 92 3.60 -9.69 4.56
N THR A 93 4.41 -9.41 3.53
CA THR A 93 5.77 -9.94 3.37
C THR A 93 6.73 -9.35 4.40
N ILE A 94 6.53 -8.10 4.79
CA ILE A 94 7.37 -7.40 5.77
C ILE A 94 7.20 -7.96 7.19
N LYS A 95 5.99 -8.31 7.59
CA LYS A 95 5.69 -8.71 8.97
C LYS A 95 6.53 -9.89 9.48
N PRO A 96 6.65 -11.04 8.79
CA PRO A 96 7.51 -12.12 9.23
C PRO A 96 8.98 -11.73 9.36
N LEU A 97 9.48 -10.88 8.46
CA LEU A 97 10.86 -10.43 8.45
C LEU A 97 11.16 -9.46 9.59
N GLN A 98 10.26 -8.51 9.82
CA GLN A 98 10.37 -7.54 10.92
C GLN A 98 10.44 -8.23 12.28
N ASN A 99 9.66 -9.30 12.50
CA ASN A 99 9.62 -10.02 13.79
C ASN A 99 10.99 -10.59 14.21
N LYS A 100 11.87 -10.87 13.25
CA LYS A 100 13.22 -11.41 13.50
C LYS A 100 14.34 -10.49 12.99
N ASN A 101 14.00 -9.27 12.56
CA ASN A 101 14.96 -8.31 11.99
C ASN A 101 15.73 -8.87 10.78
N ILE A 102 15.10 -9.69 9.94
CA ILE A 102 15.71 -10.30 8.78
C ILE A 102 15.70 -9.29 7.61
N PRO A 103 16.85 -8.81 7.12
CA PRO A 103 16.90 -7.88 6.02
C PRO A 103 16.26 -8.44 4.75
N LEU A 104 15.54 -7.58 4.02
CA LEU A 104 14.98 -7.89 2.71
C LEU A 104 15.74 -7.10 1.65
N ILE A 105 16.19 -7.76 0.59
CA ILE A 105 16.85 -7.15 -0.54
C ILE A 105 15.92 -7.29 -1.76
N VAL A 106 15.61 -6.19 -2.41
CA VAL A 106 14.86 -6.17 -3.68
C VAL A 106 15.86 -5.98 -4.80
N LYS A 107 16.00 -6.96 -5.68
CA LYS A 107 16.97 -6.96 -6.78
C LYS A 107 16.32 -7.22 -8.15
N CYS A 108 16.98 -6.75 -9.19
CA CYS A 108 16.59 -6.99 -10.56
C CYS A 108 17.10 -8.35 -11.04
N PHE A 109 16.21 -9.21 -11.60
CA PHE A 109 16.65 -10.45 -12.21
C PHE A 109 17.12 -10.27 -13.66
N ILE A 110 16.76 -9.14 -14.31
CA ILE A 110 17.22 -8.83 -15.68
C ILE A 110 18.67 -8.37 -15.64
N ASP A 111 19.04 -7.57 -14.63
CA ASP A 111 20.42 -7.15 -14.39
C ASP A 111 20.78 -7.37 -12.91
N PRO A 112 21.35 -8.54 -12.57
CA PRO A 112 21.75 -8.87 -11.20
C PRO A 112 22.91 -8.04 -10.65
N THR A 113 23.62 -7.28 -11.50
CA THR A 113 24.74 -6.42 -11.08
C THR A 113 24.28 -5.17 -10.35
N LEU A 114 23.03 -4.76 -10.56
CA LEU A 114 22.44 -3.60 -9.90
C LEU A 114 22.34 -3.84 -8.38
N PRO A 115 22.60 -2.80 -7.56
CA PRO A 115 22.61 -2.94 -6.10
C PRO A 115 21.25 -3.31 -5.53
N GLY A 116 20.16 -2.82 -6.14
CA GLY A 116 18.80 -2.98 -5.63
C GLY A 116 18.50 -2.09 -4.42
N THR A 117 17.51 -2.49 -3.63
CA THR A 117 17.12 -1.80 -2.39
C THR A 117 17.26 -2.73 -1.20
N LEU A 118 17.91 -2.27 -0.14
CA LEU A 118 17.98 -2.95 1.15
C LEU A 118 16.87 -2.44 2.08
N VAL A 119 16.03 -3.35 2.59
CA VAL A 119 14.97 -3.04 3.57
C VAL A 119 15.28 -3.67 4.92
N HIS A 120 15.34 -2.88 5.98
CA HIS A 120 15.76 -3.32 7.31
C HIS A 120 15.06 -2.52 8.43
N ASN A 121 15.43 -2.78 9.68
CA ASN A 121 14.78 -2.13 10.83
C ASN A 121 15.41 -0.78 11.24
N ASN A 122 16.62 -0.47 10.78
CA ASN A 122 17.34 0.73 11.23
C ASN A 122 16.66 2.01 10.73
N PRO A 123 16.66 3.10 11.50
CA PRO A 123 16.19 4.39 11.03
C PRO A 123 17.02 4.88 9.85
N ILE A 124 16.36 5.43 8.85
CA ILE A 124 17.02 6.03 7.69
C ILE A 124 16.83 7.54 7.75
N GLN A 125 17.91 8.26 7.58
CA GLN A 125 17.89 9.72 7.46
C GLN A 125 17.93 10.13 5.99
N ASN A 126 17.28 11.24 5.66
CA ASN A 126 17.36 11.87 4.34
C ASN A 126 16.82 11.00 3.17
N LEU A 127 15.65 10.40 3.35
CA LEU A 127 14.94 9.81 2.22
C LEU A 127 14.54 10.92 1.21
N PRO A 128 14.62 10.63 -0.09
CA PRO A 128 14.07 11.53 -1.10
C PRO A 128 12.55 11.65 -0.96
N PRO A 129 11.92 12.67 -1.54
CA PRO A 129 10.47 12.71 -1.65
C PRO A 129 9.95 11.44 -2.34
N ILE A 130 9.05 10.73 -1.67
CA ILE A 130 8.41 9.51 -2.19
C ILE A 130 7.01 9.88 -2.67
N ILE A 131 6.72 9.58 -3.93
CA ILE A 131 5.53 10.04 -4.62
C ILE A 131 4.69 8.82 -5.01
N VAL A 132 3.45 8.81 -4.58
CA VAL A 132 2.46 7.80 -5.01
C VAL A 132 1.25 8.51 -5.57
N LEU A 133 0.92 8.21 -6.82
CA LEU A 133 -0.25 8.75 -7.51
C LEU A 133 -1.25 7.63 -7.78
N LYS A 134 -2.43 7.76 -7.22
CA LYS A 134 -3.58 6.90 -7.53
C LYS A 134 -4.55 7.67 -8.41
N GLU A 135 -4.69 7.23 -9.64
CA GLU A 135 -5.69 7.75 -10.58
C GLU A 135 -7.07 7.13 -10.34
N LYS A 136 -8.07 7.64 -11.05
CA LYS A 136 -9.46 7.16 -11.01
C LYS A 136 -10.02 7.12 -9.60
N GLN A 137 -9.86 8.21 -8.88
CA GLN A 137 -10.38 8.36 -7.53
C GLN A 137 -11.70 9.13 -7.53
N VAL A 138 -12.48 8.91 -6.50
CA VAL A 138 -13.70 9.65 -6.20
C VAL A 138 -13.66 10.10 -4.75
N MET A 139 -14.04 11.33 -4.51
CA MET A 139 -14.22 11.86 -3.16
C MET A 139 -15.71 11.84 -2.80
N LEU A 140 -16.02 11.23 -1.68
CA LEU A 140 -17.31 11.28 -1.04
C LEU A 140 -17.20 12.18 0.19
N LYS A 141 -17.96 13.27 0.19
CA LYS A 141 -18.12 14.15 1.36
C LYS A 141 -19.53 14.02 1.87
N VAL A 142 -19.66 13.71 3.15
CA VAL A 142 -20.96 13.59 3.79
C VAL A 142 -21.06 14.58 4.95
N THR A 143 -22.25 15.13 5.17
CA THR A 143 -22.54 16.05 6.25
C THR A 143 -23.83 15.63 6.97
N THR A 144 -23.94 15.94 8.24
CA THR A 144 -25.18 15.72 9.00
C THR A 144 -26.33 16.59 8.46
N LYS A 145 -27.55 16.09 8.51
CA LYS A 145 -28.72 16.79 7.96
C LYS A 145 -29.18 17.98 8.82
N ASP A 146 -28.82 17.98 10.09
CA ASP A 146 -29.25 18.93 11.10
C ASP A 146 -28.13 19.77 11.71
N PHE A 147 -26.95 19.77 11.06
CA PHE A 147 -25.74 20.42 11.56
C PHE A 147 -25.22 19.88 12.90
N SER A 148 -25.71 18.74 13.37
CA SER A 148 -25.12 18.05 14.52
C SER A 148 -23.69 17.58 14.20
N PHE A 149 -22.93 17.28 15.24
CA PHE A 149 -21.59 16.70 15.03
C PHE A 149 -21.68 15.32 14.39
N VAL A 150 -20.76 15.03 13.49
CA VAL A 150 -20.55 13.65 12.99
C VAL A 150 -20.00 12.82 14.14
N GLY A 151 -20.85 11.98 14.71
CA GLY A 151 -20.49 11.13 15.84
C GLY A 151 -20.06 9.73 15.42
N ASP A 152 -19.67 8.93 16.41
CA ASP A 152 -19.27 7.54 16.20
C ASP A 152 -20.35 6.68 15.54
N HIS A 153 -21.62 7.03 15.75
CA HIS A 153 -22.75 6.31 15.16
C HIS A 153 -22.78 6.46 13.65
N GLU A 154 -22.65 7.68 13.11
CA GLU A 154 -22.64 7.98 11.68
C GLU A 154 -21.42 7.37 11.01
N VAL A 155 -20.25 7.52 11.63
CA VAL A 155 -18.98 6.92 11.15
C VAL A 155 -19.11 5.39 11.09
N ARG A 156 -19.64 4.75 12.13
CA ARG A 156 -19.83 3.29 12.15
C ARG A 156 -20.76 2.83 11.02
N ARG A 157 -21.86 3.52 10.78
CA ARG A 157 -22.79 3.20 9.68
C ARG A 157 -22.10 3.31 8.32
N LEU A 158 -21.27 4.34 8.11
CA LEU A 158 -20.49 4.48 6.87
C LEU A 158 -19.51 3.31 6.67
N TYR A 159 -18.78 2.92 7.72
CA TYR A 159 -17.86 1.78 7.63
C TYR A 159 -18.60 0.46 7.39
N GLN A 160 -19.78 0.26 7.94
CA GLN A 160 -20.65 -0.90 7.61
C GLN A 160 -21.06 -0.90 6.14
N LEU A 161 -21.36 0.27 5.55
CA LEU A 161 -21.61 0.38 4.10
C LEU A 161 -20.36 0.08 3.27
N PHE A 162 -19.19 0.56 3.69
CA PHE A 162 -17.93 0.23 3.01
C PHE A 162 -17.68 -1.28 3.01
N GLU A 163 -17.86 -1.94 4.15
CA GLU A 163 -17.70 -3.39 4.27
C GLU A 163 -18.69 -4.15 3.40
N ALA A 164 -19.98 -3.81 3.47
CA ALA A 164 -21.06 -4.47 2.70
C ALA A 164 -20.88 -4.31 1.19
N LEU A 165 -20.26 -3.22 0.73
CA LEU A 165 -19.97 -2.96 -0.68
C LEU A 165 -18.57 -3.39 -1.11
N HIS A 166 -17.78 -3.95 -0.20
CA HIS A 166 -16.36 -4.26 -0.42
C HIS A 166 -15.59 -3.05 -0.99
N LEU A 167 -15.78 -1.89 -0.34
CA LEU A 167 -15.06 -0.66 -0.59
C LEU A 167 -14.06 -0.42 0.54
N LYS A 168 -12.88 0.08 0.20
CA LYS A 168 -11.87 0.46 1.18
C LYS A 168 -11.46 1.90 0.91
N PRO A 169 -11.68 2.83 1.85
CA PRO A 169 -11.17 4.19 1.70
C PRO A 169 -9.64 4.23 1.64
N ASN A 170 -9.13 5.01 0.68
CA ASN A 170 -7.69 5.30 0.56
C ASN A 170 -7.27 6.45 1.49
N LEU A 171 -8.19 7.36 1.76
CA LEU A 171 -8.04 8.47 2.68
C LEU A 171 -9.36 8.71 3.39
N THR A 172 -9.33 9.03 4.68
CA THR A 172 -10.49 9.51 5.44
C THR A 172 -10.10 10.71 6.28
N GLN A 173 -11.00 11.68 6.34
CA GLN A 173 -10.89 12.87 7.19
C GLN A 173 -12.22 13.12 7.87
N ILE A 174 -12.19 13.26 9.19
CA ILE A 174 -13.36 13.56 10.01
C ILE A 174 -13.24 15.01 10.50
N GLY A 175 -14.22 15.81 10.12
CA GLY A 175 -14.42 17.16 10.66
C GLY A 175 -15.58 17.19 11.67
N ALA A 176 -15.89 18.36 12.19
CA ALA A 176 -16.96 18.50 13.19
C ALA A 176 -18.33 18.05 12.65
N ILE A 177 -18.70 18.50 11.47
CA ILE A 177 -20.01 18.24 10.84
C ILE A 177 -19.90 17.47 9.51
N ASN A 178 -18.71 17.01 9.15
CA ASN A 178 -18.48 16.30 7.89
C ASN A 178 -17.55 15.11 8.08
N PHE A 179 -17.72 14.15 7.19
CA PHE A 179 -16.78 13.06 6.96
C PHE A 179 -16.46 13.05 5.47
N THR A 180 -15.17 13.07 5.14
CA THR A 180 -14.70 13.03 3.76
C THR A 180 -13.87 11.76 3.57
N CYS A 181 -14.10 11.04 2.48
CA CYS A 181 -13.26 9.92 2.10
C CYS A 181 -12.96 9.91 0.61
N VAL A 182 -11.79 9.37 0.28
CA VAL A 182 -11.36 9.12 -1.10
C VAL A 182 -11.33 7.62 -1.34
N LEU A 183 -11.94 7.20 -2.43
CA LEU A 183 -12.16 5.80 -2.79
C LEU A 183 -11.73 5.55 -4.23
N ASP A 184 -11.35 4.32 -4.55
CA ASP A 184 -11.22 3.89 -5.94
C ASP A 184 -12.59 3.98 -6.63
N TYR A 185 -12.62 4.50 -7.85
CA TYR A 185 -13.86 4.74 -8.58
C TYR A 185 -14.42 3.45 -9.19
N TRP A 186 -15.42 2.88 -8.51
CA TRP A 186 -16.25 1.78 -8.98
C TRP A 186 -17.68 2.28 -9.15
N PRO A 187 -18.13 2.66 -10.37
CA PRO A 187 -19.39 3.39 -10.59
C PRO A 187 -20.58 2.83 -9.83
N GLU A 188 -20.88 1.54 -10.02
CA GLU A 188 -22.04 0.89 -9.38
C GLU A 188 -21.97 0.87 -7.86
N LYS A 189 -20.75 0.67 -7.32
CA LYS A 189 -20.55 0.65 -5.86
C LYS A 189 -20.67 2.04 -5.25
N ILE A 190 -20.11 3.04 -5.93
CA ILE A 190 -20.18 4.44 -5.48
C ILE A 190 -21.61 4.96 -5.52
N GLU A 191 -22.38 4.65 -6.55
CA GLU A 191 -23.81 5.00 -6.63
C GLU A 191 -24.62 4.36 -5.52
N LYS A 192 -24.42 3.05 -5.25
CA LYS A 192 -25.06 2.35 -4.14
C LYS A 192 -24.67 2.93 -2.78
N LEU A 193 -23.39 3.28 -2.60
CA LEU A 193 -22.90 3.91 -1.39
C LEU A 193 -23.57 5.27 -1.17
N ALA A 194 -23.57 6.13 -2.18
CA ALA A 194 -24.17 7.45 -2.12
C ALA A 194 -25.67 7.37 -1.82
N LEU A 195 -26.41 6.47 -2.47
CA LEU A 195 -27.83 6.25 -2.23
C LEU A 195 -28.10 5.84 -0.78
N LYS A 196 -27.41 4.82 -0.27
CA LYS A 196 -27.61 4.34 1.10
C LYS A 196 -27.17 5.35 2.16
N ALA A 197 -26.07 6.07 1.93
CA ALA A 197 -25.61 7.10 2.84
C ALA A 197 -26.60 8.31 2.87
N SER A 198 -27.26 8.62 1.74
CA SER A 198 -28.24 9.71 1.64
C SER A 198 -29.49 9.51 2.50
N GLU A 199 -29.76 8.29 2.95
CA GLU A 199 -30.87 8.01 3.87
C GLU A 199 -30.69 8.75 5.21
N PHE A 200 -29.46 8.94 5.67
CA PHE A 200 -29.18 9.52 6.99
C PHE A 200 -28.19 10.71 6.99
N LEU A 201 -27.50 10.98 5.88
CA LEU A 201 -26.58 12.10 5.70
C LEU A 201 -26.89 12.85 4.40
N ASN A 202 -26.40 14.08 4.28
CA ASN A 202 -26.26 14.74 2.97
C ASN A 202 -24.98 14.22 2.32
N VAL A 203 -25.05 13.87 1.04
CA VAL A 203 -23.96 13.24 0.31
C VAL A 203 -23.58 14.07 -0.90
N GLU A 204 -22.30 14.36 -1.03
CA GLU A 204 -21.67 15.02 -2.18
C GLU A 204 -20.60 14.09 -2.74
N VAL A 205 -20.62 13.89 -4.07
CA VAL A 205 -19.67 12.99 -4.78
C VAL A 205 -18.94 13.79 -5.83
N THR A 206 -17.61 13.86 -5.73
CA THR A 206 -16.73 14.48 -6.73
C THR A 206 -15.93 13.39 -7.43
N LYS A 207 -16.11 13.29 -8.74
CA LYS A 207 -15.46 12.29 -9.60
C LYS A 207 -14.22 12.87 -10.30
N ASP A 208 -13.54 12.01 -11.07
CA ASP A 208 -12.40 12.35 -11.92
C ASP A 208 -11.23 12.97 -11.15
N LEU A 209 -10.96 12.42 -9.98
CA LEU A 209 -9.88 12.83 -9.11
C LEU A 209 -8.68 11.87 -9.19
N SER A 210 -7.55 12.37 -8.75
CA SER A 210 -6.36 11.58 -8.43
C SER A 210 -5.93 11.86 -6.99
N LEU A 211 -5.54 10.83 -6.27
CA LEU A 211 -4.96 10.96 -4.93
C LEU A 211 -3.44 10.97 -5.04
N LEU A 212 -2.84 12.12 -4.76
CA LEU A 212 -1.40 12.29 -4.71
C LEU A 212 -0.94 12.23 -3.25
N THR A 213 -0.06 11.28 -2.95
CA THR A 213 0.61 11.17 -1.65
C THR A 213 2.09 11.50 -1.83
N ILE A 214 2.60 12.44 -1.05
CA ILE A 214 4.02 12.80 -1.04
C ILE A 214 4.54 12.61 0.39
N ARG A 215 5.45 11.67 0.58
CA ARG A 215 6.16 11.46 1.84
C ARG A 215 7.52 12.13 1.76
N HIS A 216 8.07 12.57 2.89
CA HIS A 216 9.35 13.31 2.93
C HIS A 216 9.38 14.49 1.96
N TYR A 217 8.24 15.18 1.83
CA TYR A 217 8.09 16.25 0.85
C TYR A 217 9.05 17.42 1.11
N THR A 218 9.50 18.02 0.02
CA THR A 218 10.08 19.37 0.05
C THR A 218 9.09 20.36 -0.56
N LYS A 219 9.23 21.63 -0.21
CA LYS A 219 8.34 22.66 -0.72
C LYS A 219 8.42 22.75 -2.25
N GLU A 220 9.63 22.67 -2.78
CA GLU A 220 9.90 22.72 -4.22
C GLU A 220 9.19 21.57 -4.94
N LYS A 221 9.32 20.33 -4.42
CA LYS A 221 8.68 19.15 -5.04
C LYS A 221 7.15 19.18 -4.93
N PHE A 222 6.63 19.71 -3.84
CA PHE A 222 5.19 19.94 -3.71
C PHE A 222 4.68 20.96 -4.74
N GLU A 223 5.34 22.12 -4.88
CA GLU A 223 4.96 23.13 -5.86
C GLU A 223 5.07 22.61 -7.29
N GLU A 224 6.11 21.86 -7.62
CA GLU A 224 6.27 21.20 -8.93
C GLU A 224 5.11 20.26 -9.26
N LEU A 225 4.78 19.35 -8.35
CA LEU A 225 3.76 18.32 -8.56
C LEU A 225 2.34 18.88 -8.58
N THR A 226 2.11 20.03 -7.95
CA THR A 226 0.78 20.67 -7.86
C THR A 226 0.59 21.82 -8.83
N ASN A 227 1.65 22.23 -9.54
CA ASN A 227 1.59 23.30 -10.51
C ASN A 227 0.51 23.07 -11.57
N LYS A 228 -0.34 24.08 -11.80
CA LYS A 228 -1.48 24.05 -12.74
C LYS A 228 -2.52 22.96 -12.43
N LYS A 229 -2.55 22.43 -11.22
CA LYS A 229 -3.58 21.47 -10.79
C LYS A 229 -4.51 22.12 -9.78
N THR A 230 -5.78 21.74 -9.80
CA THR A 230 -6.74 22.13 -8.77
C THR A 230 -6.56 21.17 -7.60
N ILE A 231 -6.24 21.70 -6.43
CA ILE A 231 -6.14 20.94 -5.18
C ILE A 231 -7.46 21.09 -4.44
N ILE A 232 -8.00 19.98 -3.95
CA ILE A 232 -9.27 19.91 -3.21
C ILE A 232 -9.00 19.63 -1.75
#